data_35120b894096fa846b8d9a41e6def26a
#
_entry.id   35120b894096fa846b8d9a41e6def26a
#
_cell.length_a   1.000
_cell.length_b   1.000
_cell.length_c   1.000
_cell.angle_alpha   90.00
_cell.angle_beta   90.00
_cell.angle_gamma   90.00
#
_symmetry.space_group_name_H-M   'P 1'
#
loop_
_entity.id
_entity.type
_entity.pdbx_description
1 polymer ?
#
loop_
_entity_poly.entity_id
_entity_poly.type
_entity_poly.pdbx_seq_one_letter_code
_entity_poly.pdbx_strand_id
1 'polypeptide(L)'
;MARLARLEIPGGWYHIINRGHQRRSIFRDRRCYEDFLKRLGQLPQRFGVRVHSYVLMPNLYHLQVELGSQPALSAAMHWLNAGYGI
;
A
#
# COMPACT_ATOMS: atom_id res chain seq x y z
N MET A 1 2.99 19.05 -2.55
CA MET A 1 4.39 18.77 -2.92
C MET A 1 4.43 17.84 -4.10
N ALA A 2 5.22 18.19 -5.11
CA ALA A 2 5.40 17.30 -6.22
C ALA A 2 6.24 16.09 -5.78
N ARG A 3 5.77 14.93 -6.12
CA ARG A 3 6.50 13.71 -5.84
C ARG A 3 7.18 13.26 -7.13
N LEU A 4 8.44 12.83 -7.03
CA LEU A 4 9.11 12.24 -8.16
C LEU A 4 8.34 11.01 -8.64
N ALA A 5 8.30 10.82 -9.95
CA ALA A 5 7.64 9.65 -10.51
C ALA A 5 8.33 8.40 -10.00
N ARG A 6 7.50 7.45 -9.53
CA ARG A 6 8.01 6.18 -9.04
C ARG A 6 8.34 5.30 -10.25
N LEU A 7 9.55 4.75 -10.27
CA LEU A 7 9.92 3.77 -11.29
C LEU A 7 9.26 2.45 -10.94
N GLU A 8 8.44 1.95 -11.86
CA GLU A 8 7.76 0.67 -11.68
C GLU A 8 8.43 -0.36 -12.56
N ILE A 9 9.48 -0.95 -12.03
CA ILE A 9 10.28 -1.93 -12.77
C ILE A 9 9.65 -3.31 -12.63
N PRO A 10 9.27 -3.96 -13.75
CA PRO A 10 8.73 -5.33 -13.66
C PRO A 10 9.68 -6.26 -12.92
N GLY A 11 9.14 -7.03 -11.99
CA GLY A 11 9.95 -7.91 -11.14
C GLY A 11 10.69 -7.21 -10.02
N GLY A 12 10.56 -5.88 -9.92
CA GLY A 12 11.26 -5.12 -8.88
C GLY A 12 10.66 -5.30 -7.49
N TRP A 13 11.52 -5.12 -6.49
CA TRP A 13 11.11 -5.17 -5.08
C TRP A 13 11.12 -3.76 -4.50
N TYR A 14 10.10 -3.44 -3.71
CA TYR A 14 9.94 -2.10 -3.15
C TYR A 14 9.53 -2.18 -1.69
N HIS A 15 10.08 -1.26 -0.91
CA HIS A 15 9.63 -1.02 0.46
C HIS A 15 8.81 0.27 0.47
N ILE A 16 7.55 0.16 0.87
CA ILE A 16 6.61 1.25 0.85
C ILE A 16 6.25 1.63 2.27
N ILE A 17 6.31 2.93 2.56
CA ILE A 17 5.89 3.49 3.84
C ILE A 17 4.88 4.56 3.55
N ASN A 18 3.71 4.47 4.18
CA ASN A 18 2.70 5.52 4.10
C ASN A 18 2.23 5.88 5.49
N ARG A 19 2.00 7.17 5.69
CA ARG A 19 1.59 7.71 6.99
C ARG A 19 0.24 8.39 6.87
N GLY A 20 -0.48 8.43 7.99
CA GLY A 20 -1.71 9.20 8.09
C GLY A 20 -1.42 10.68 7.90
N HIS A 21 -2.34 11.38 7.25
CA HIS A 21 -2.25 12.82 7.06
C HIS A 21 -2.14 13.51 8.42
N GLN A 22 -1.15 14.40 8.59
CA GLN A 22 -0.90 15.10 9.84
C GLN A 22 -0.74 14.17 11.03
N ARG A 23 -0.11 13.01 10.83
CA ARG A 23 0.14 12.00 11.86
C ARG A 23 -1.15 11.42 12.47
N ARG A 24 -2.28 11.55 11.79
CA ARG A 24 -3.53 10.98 12.27
C ARG A 24 -3.52 9.47 12.15
N SER A 25 -4.37 8.82 12.94
CA SER A 25 -4.53 7.39 12.86
C SER A 25 -5.11 6.99 11.51
N ILE A 26 -4.50 6.00 10.88
CA ILE A 26 -5.02 5.37 9.66
C ILE A 26 -6.04 4.31 10.08
N PHE A 27 -5.66 3.50 11.08
CA PHE A 27 -6.48 2.40 11.55
C PHE A 27 -7.03 2.76 12.93
N ARG A 28 -8.33 3.04 12.99
CA ARG A 28 -8.97 3.49 14.22
C ARG A 28 -9.43 2.34 15.10
N ASP A 29 -9.71 1.20 14.48
CA ASP A 29 -10.22 0.04 15.19
C ASP A 29 -9.86 -1.23 14.42
N ARG A 30 -10.26 -2.36 14.98
CA ARG A 30 -9.98 -3.66 14.41
C ARG A 30 -10.55 -3.81 12.99
N ARG A 31 -11.72 -3.22 12.74
CA ARG A 31 -12.38 -3.32 11.44
C ARG A 31 -11.55 -2.65 10.35
N CYS A 32 -10.93 -1.53 10.67
CA CYS A 32 -10.04 -0.85 9.72
C CYS A 32 -8.86 -1.73 9.32
N TYR A 33 -8.24 -2.40 10.30
CA TYR A 33 -7.15 -3.34 10.02
C TYR A 33 -7.63 -4.49 9.14
N GLU A 34 -8.77 -5.06 9.46
CA GLU A 34 -9.31 -6.18 8.71
C GLU A 34 -9.63 -5.80 7.26
N ASP A 35 -10.25 -4.65 7.06
CA ASP A 35 -10.56 -4.16 5.72
C ASP A 35 -9.29 -3.93 4.92
N PHE A 36 -8.28 -3.33 5.55
CA PHE A 36 -7.01 -3.07 4.89
C PHE A 36 -6.33 -4.38 4.47
N LEU A 37 -6.34 -5.38 5.35
CA LEU A 37 -5.77 -6.69 5.05
C LEU A 37 -6.50 -7.36 3.88
N LYS A 38 -7.80 -7.21 3.79
CA LYS A 38 -8.56 -7.72 2.64
C LYS A 38 -8.13 -7.06 1.34
N ARG A 39 -7.90 -5.75 1.37
CA ARG A 39 -7.40 -5.03 0.20
C ARG A 39 -6.00 -5.48 -0.18
N LEU A 40 -5.12 -5.68 0.81
CA LEU A 40 -3.77 -6.20 0.54
C LEU A 40 -3.83 -7.53 -0.19
N GLY A 41 -4.74 -8.41 0.21
CA GLY A 41 -4.92 -9.71 -0.42
C GLY A 41 -5.39 -9.63 -1.87
N GLN A 42 -5.94 -8.49 -2.29
CA GLN A 42 -6.42 -8.31 -3.66
C GLN A 42 -5.38 -7.67 -4.59
N LEU A 43 -4.28 -7.16 -4.05
CA LEU A 43 -3.28 -6.46 -4.85
C LEU A 43 -2.65 -7.32 -5.95
N PRO A 44 -2.33 -8.62 -5.70
CA PRO A 44 -1.74 -9.42 -6.77
C PRO A 44 -2.66 -9.58 -7.96
N GLN A 45 -3.92 -9.84 -7.72
CA GLN A 45 -4.90 -10.10 -8.75
C GLN A 45 -5.29 -8.84 -9.51
N ARG A 46 -5.47 -7.73 -8.79
CA ARG A 46 -5.94 -6.49 -9.39
C ARG A 46 -4.83 -5.67 -10.04
N PHE A 47 -3.64 -5.68 -9.46
CA PHE A 47 -2.58 -4.73 -9.83
C PHE A 47 -1.23 -5.39 -10.11
N GLY A 48 -1.13 -6.70 -10.01
CA GLY A 48 0.14 -7.38 -10.24
C GLY A 48 1.18 -7.04 -9.17
N VAL A 49 0.75 -6.74 -7.94
CA VAL A 49 1.63 -6.39 -6.84
C VAL A 49 1.53 -7.47 -5.78
N ARG A 50 2.64 -8.19 -5.55
CA ARG A 50 2.69 -9.24 -4.53
C ARG A 50 3.21 -8.67 -3.23
N VAL A 51 2.48 -8.88 -2.14
CA VAL A 51 2.88 -8.42 -0.81
C VAL A 51 3.60 -9.56 -0.09
N HIS A 52 4.87 -9.34 0.25
CA HIS A 52 5.69 -10.34 0.94
C HIS A 52 5.65 -10.18 2.46
N SER A 53 5.60 -8.93 2.91
CA SER A 53 5.53 -8.67 4.34
C SER A 53 4.86 -7.32 4.57
N TYR A 54 4.33 -7.14 5.76
CA TYR A 54 3.72 -5.87 6.14
C TYR A 54 3.82 -5.65 7.63
N VAL A 55 3.78 -4.38 8.03
CA VAL A 55 3.63 -3.96 9.41
C VAL A 55 2.57 -2.86 9.43
N LEU A 56 1.52 -3.06 10.19
CA LEU A 56 0.44 -2.09 10.31
C LEU A 56 0.49 -1.48 11.71
N MET A 57 0.75 -0.18 11.76
CA MET A 57 0.75 0.60 12.99
C MET A 57 -0.41 1.59 12.93
N PRO A 58 -0.90 2.08 14.09
CA PRO A 58 -2.08 2.95 14.06
C PRO A 58 -1.99 4.12 13.09
N ASN A 59 -0.82 4.71 12.94
CA ASN A 59 -0.63 5.93 12.14
C ASN A 59 0.23 5.76 10.90
N LEU A 60 0.71 4.54 10.63
CA LEU A 60 1.51 4.29 9.43
C LEU A 60 1.53 2.80 9.10
N TYR A 61 1.95 2.48 7.89
CA TYR A 61 2.20 1.10 7.54
C TYR A 61 3.44 0.95 6.66
N HIS A 62 4.04 -0.23 6.74
CA HIS A 62 5.16 -0.63 5.89
C HIS A 62 4.73 -1.84 5.08
N LEU A 63 5.08 -1.85 3.80
CA LEU A 63 4.86 -3.01 2.93
C LEU A 63 6.16 -3.33 2.22
N GLN A 64 6.43 -4.62 2.06
CA GLN A 64 7.46 -5.08 1.15
C GLN A 64 6.77 -5.80 0.02
N VAL A 65 6.92 -5.31 -1.20
CA VAL A 65 6.18 -5.79 -2.36
C VAL A 65 7.11 -6.14 -3.50
N GLU A 66 6.64 -7.05 -4.33
CA GLU A 66 7.30 -7.42 -5.58
C GLU A 66 6.33 -7.15 -6.72
N LEU A 67 6.81 -6.50 -7.76
CA LEU A 67 5.99 -6.18 -8.92
C LEU A 67 6.01 -7.32 -9.93
N GLY A 68 4.86 -7.56 -10.55
CA GLY A 68 4.73 -8.55 -11.61
C GLY A 68 5.22 -8.01 -12.96
N SER A 69 4.85 -8.71 -14.03
CA SER A 69 5.28 -8.35 -15.38
C SER A 69 4.63 -7.08 -15.91
N GLN A 70 3.42 -6.78 -15.43
CA GLN A 70 2.69 -5.57 -15.83
C GLN A 70 2.28 -4.81 -14.57
N PRO A 71 3.23 -4.16 -13.90
CA PRO A 71 2.95 -3.56 -12.61
C PRO A 71 2.10 -2.31 -12.73
N ALA A 72 1.25 -2.10 -11.72
CA ALA A 72 0.42 -0.91 -11.57
C ALA A 72 0.52 -0.43 -10.12
N LEU A 73 1.76 -0.18 -9.66
CA LEU A 73 2.01 0.13 -8.26
C LEU A 73 1.35 1.43 -7.80
N SER A 74 1.43 2.47 -8.62
CA SER A 74 0.81 3.76 -8.27
C SER A 74 -0.69 3.64 -8.16
N ALA A 75 -1.33 2.94 -9.09
CA ALA A 75 -2.77 2.68 -9.04
C ALA A 75 -3.13 1.82 -7.83
N ALA A 76 -2.30 0.82 -7.52
CA ALA A 76 -2.51 -0.04 -6.35
C ALA A 76 -2.48 0.77 -5.06
N MET A 77 -1.50 1.67 -4.92
CA MET A 77 -1.38 2.49 -3.72
C MET A 77 -2.53 3.47 -3.59
N HIS A 78 -2.96 4.06 -4.70
CA HIS A 78 -4.11 4.96 -4.70
C HIS A 78 -5.38 4.22 -4.22
N TRP A 79 -5.60 3.05 -4.77
CA TRP A 79 -6.76 2.23 -4.40
C TRP A 79 -6.70 1.77 -2.94
N LEU A 80 -5.52 1.30 -2.52
CA LEU A 80 -5.31 0.78 -1.17
C LEU A 80 -5.54 1.87 -0.12
N ASN A 81 -5.06 3.08 -0.38
CA ASN A 81 -5.10 4.19 0.57
C ASN A 81 -6.45 4.93 0.59
N ALA A 82 -7.33 4.66 -0.35
CA ALA A 82 -8.60 5.37 -0.47
C ALA A 82 -9.45 5.18 0.79
N GLY A 83 -9.86 6.29 1.37
CA GLY A 83 -10.71 6.28 2.56
C GLY A 83 -9.99 6.19 3.88
N TYR A 84 -8.64 6.14 3.89
CA TYR A 84 -7.86 6.01 5.13
C TYR A 84 -7.18 7.30 5.56
N GLY A 85 -7.36 8.40 4.84
CA GLY A 85 -6.76 9.68 5.23
C GLY A 85 -5.23 9.72 5.06
N ILE A 86 -4.74 9.07 4.05
CA ILE A 86 -3.31 8.99 3.76
C ILE A 86 -2.91 9.99 2.69
#